data_ea59d1d8956070139d0bce7c055307a1
#
_entry.id   ea59d1d8956070139d0bce7c055307a1
#
_cell.length_a   1.000
_cell.length_b   1.000
_cell.length_c   1.000
_cell.angle_alpha   90.00
_cell.angle_beta   90.00
_cell.angle_gamma   90.00
#
_symmetry.space_group_name_H-M   'P 1'
#
loop_
_entity.id
_entity.type
_entity.pdbx_description
1 polymer ?
#
loop_
_entity_poly.entity_id
_entity_poly.type
_entity_poly.pdbx_seq_one_letter_code
_entity_poly.pdbx_strand_id
1 'polypeptide(L)'
;MRTVLVAAALLAVSGMTASAQDVAKGEASFRKCLPCHSIGDDAQNKIGPELNGVDGRHSGSVPGFDYSDANKNSGIVWGEAKFKEYIKDPRGVIPGTKMIFAGIKNENEINDLWAYVSQFNADGSIKKK
;
A
#
# COMPACT_ATOMS: atom_id res chain seq x y z
N MET A 1 -42.45 -30.03 -43.23
CA MET A 1 -41.10 -29.38 -42.93
C MET A 1 -41.27 -28.49 -41.73
N ARG A 2 -40.70 -28.90 -40.60
CA ARG A 2 -40.73 -28.08 -39.36
C ARG A 2 -39.41 -27.38 -39.22
N THR A 3 -39.41 -26.07 -39.36
CA THR A 3 -38.24 -25.21 -39.17
C THR A 3 -38.05 -24.95 -37.67
N VAL A 4 -36.98 -25.47 -37.08
CA VAL A 4 -36.60 -25.19 -35.68
C VAL A 4 -35.72 -23.96 -35.69
N LEU A 5 -36.25 -22.87 -35.14
CA LEU A 5 -35.47 -21.66 -34.87
C LEU A 5 -34.72 -21.87 -33.55
N VAL A 6 -33.41 -22.03 -33.64
CA VAL A 6 -32.51 -22.02 -32.48
C VAL A 6 -32.17 -20.55 -32.13
N ALA A 7 -32.78 -20.06 -31.06
CA ALA A 7 -32.41 -18.75 -30.52
C ALA A 7 -31.10 -18.89 -29.71
N ALA A 8 -30.02 -18.35 -30.26
CA ALA A 8 -28.74 -18.24 -29.53
C ALA A 8 -28.85 -17.09 -28.53
N ALA A 9 -28.96 -17.42 -27.25
CA ALA A 9 -28.86 -16.42 -26.18
C ALA A 9 -27.40 -16.01 -26.00
N LEU A 10 -27.05 -14.79 -26.41
CA LEU A 10 -25.78 -14.15 -26.12
C LEU A 10 -25.79 -13.72 -24.63
N LEU A 11 -25.11 -14.48 -23.80
CA LEU A 11 -24.79 -14.07 -22.44
C LEU A 11 -23.72 -12.97 -22.51
N ALA A 12 -24.10 -11.72 -22.31
CA ALA A 12 -23.18 -10.62 -22.10
C ALA A 12 -22.53 -10.79 -20.72
N VAL A 13 -21.29 -11.28 -20.70
CA VAL A 13 -20.45 -11.27 -19.50
C VAL A 13 -20.01 -9.82 -19.30
N SER A 14 -20.71 -9.10 -18.42
CA SER A 14 -20.26 -7.81 -17.94
C SER A 14 -19.03 -8.05 -17.07
N GLY A 15 -17.85 -7.99 -17.68
CA GLY A 15 -16.58 -7.99 -16.95
C GLY A 15 -16.52 -6.76 -16.06
N MET A 16 -16.63 -6.94 -14.75
CA MET A 16 -16.20 -5.91 -13.79
C MET A 16 -14.70 -5.73 -13.99
N THR A 17 -14.31 -4.67 -14.69
CA THR A 17 -12.91 -4.24 -14.72
C THR A 17 -12.59 -3.68 -13.33
N ALA A 18 -11.95 -4.49 -12.48
CA ALA A 18 -11.29 -3.98 -11.29
C ALA A 18 -10.33 -2.87 -11.76
N SER A 19 -10.41 -1.68 -11.16
CA SER A 19 -9.48 -0.59 -11.44
C SER A 19 -8.06 -1.11 -11.20
N ALA A 20 -7.25 -1.22 -12.25
CA ALA A 20 -5.86 -1.65 -12.14
C ALA A 20 -5.11 -0.64 -11.26
N GLN A 21 -4.37 -1.14 -10.26
CA GLN A 21 -3.46 -0.34 -9.44
C GLN A 21 -2.36 0.24 -10.34
N ASP A 22 -2.15 1.55 -10.26
CA ASP A 22 -1.21 2.27 -11.11
C ASP A 22 0.04 2.65 -10.31
N VAL A 23 1.16 1.99 -10.59
CA VAL A 23 2.45 2.21 -9.91
C VAL A 23 2.96 3.64 -10.14
N ALA A 24 2.80 4.20 -11.34
CA ALA A 24 3.26 5.56 -11.64
C ALA A 24 2.46 6.62 -10.86
N LYS A 25 1.15 6.43 -10.73
CA LYS A 25 0.31 7.28 -9.87
C LYS A 25 0.64 7.09 -8.39
N GLY A 26 0.96 5.87 -7.99
CA GLY A 26 1.43 5.55 -6.64
C GLY A 26 2.73 6.26 -6.30
N GLU A 27 3.68 6.29 -7.22
CA GLU A 27 4.93 7.05 -7.09
C GLU A 27 4.66 8.56 -6.94
N ALA A 28 3.76 9.10 -7.73
CA ALA A 28 3.35 10.50 -7.61
C ALA A 28 2.71 10.80 -6.24
N SER A 29 1.87 9.90 -5.74
CA SER A 29 1.27 10.01 -4.40
C SER A 29 2.32 9.90 -3.29
N PHE A 30 3.34 9.06 -3.47
CA PHE A 30 4.42 8.87 -2.50
C PHE A 30 5.24 10.15 -2.23
N ARG A 31 5.17 11.14 -3.10
CA ARG A 31 5.78 12.46 -2.84
C ARG A 31 5.30 13.09 -1.54
N LYS A 32 4.09 12.78 -1.11
CA LYS A 32 3.55 13.21 0.20
C LYS A 32 4.28 12.56 1.38
N CYS A 33 4.95 11.45 1.15
CA CYS A 33 5.67 10.66 2.17
C CYS A 33 7.16 11.02 2.25
N LEU A 34 7.74 11.54 1.16
CA LEU A 34 9.17 11.85 1.05
C LEU A 34 9.73 12.82 2.09
N PRO A 35 8.98 13.79 2.63
CA PRO A 35 9.51 14.62 3.71
C PRO A 35 9.95 13.83 4.95
N CYS A 36 9.34 12.65 5.18
CA CYS A 36 9.58 11.83 6.36
C CYS A 36 10.17 10.45 6.05
N HIS A 37 9.93 9.90 4.88
CA HIS A 37 10.34 8.54 4.51
C HIS A 37 11.20 8.52 3.25
N SER A 38 11.97 7.43 3.09
CA SER A 38 12.63 7.08 1.83
C SER A 38 12.34 5.63 1.47
N ILE A 39 12.50 5.30 0.19
CA ILE A 39 12.26 3.96 -0.36
C ILE A 39 13.17 3.75 -1.57
N GLY A 40 13.51 2.51 -1.86
CA GLY A 40 14.36 2.13 -2.97
C GLY A 40 15.83 1.95 -2.59
N ASP A 41 16.70 2.03 -3.60
CA ASP A 41 18.14 1.94 -3.38
C ASP A 41 18.62 3.05 -2.44
N ASP A 42 19.55 2.70 -1.54
CA ASP A 42 20.13 3.63 -0.56
C ASP A 42 19.11 4.33 0.38
N ALA A 43 17.90 3.76 0.52
CA ALA A 43 16.91 4.29 1.44
C ALA A 43 17.43 4.31 2.89
N GLN A 44 17.18 5.42 3.59
CA GLN A 44 17.61 5.63 4.96
C GLN A 44 16.47 6.10 5.84
N ASN A 45 16.60 5.85 7.15
CA ASN A 45 15.71 6.44 8.13
C ASN A 45 15.88 7.96 8.14
N LYS A 46 14.75 8.64 8.26
CA LYS A 46 14.65 10.10 8.34
C LYS A 46 13.79 10.46 9.57
N ILE A 47 12.83 11.34 9.42
CA ILE A 47 11.81 11.61 10.46
C ILE A 47 10.96 10.36 10.69
N GLY A 48 10.68 9.60 9.62
CA GLY A 48 10.10 8.26 9.66
C GLY A 48 11.10 7.18 9.23
N PRO A 49 10.79 5.90 9.45
CA PRO A 49 11.63 4.80 9.00
C PRO A 49 11.63 4.70 7.48
N GLU A 50 12.68 4.08 6.92
CA GLU A 50 12.67 3.69 5.51
C GLU A 50 11.55 2.66 5.26
N LEU A 51 11.03 2.58 4.04
CA LEU A 51 9.85 1.78 3.72
C LEU A 51 10.12 0.57 2.81
N ASN A 52 11.38 0.18 2.64
CA ASN A 52 11.72 -1.03 1.88
C ASN A 52 11.16 -2.29 2.56
N GLY A 53 10.58 -3.17 1.75
CA GLY A 53 10.05 -4.43 2.26
C GLY A 53 8.88 -4.26 3.24
N VAL A 54 8.10 -3.19 3.11
CA VAL A 54 6.97 -2.92 4.01
C VAL A 54 5.92 -4.03 3.97
N ASP A 55 5.71 -4.65 2.81
CA ASP A 55 4.82 -5.80 2.69
C ASP A 55 5.41 -7.03 3.42
N GLY A 56 4.77 -7.43 4.50
CA GLY A 56 5.21 -8.50 5.39
C GLY A 56 6.12 -8.06 6.56
N ARG A 57 6.40 -6.75 6.69
CA ARG A 57 7.26 -6.24 7.77
C ARG A 57 6.47 -6.05 9.06
N HIS A 58 7.08 -6.46 10.18
CA HIS A 58 6.54 -6.16 11.50
C HIS A 58 6.65 -4.66 11.82
N SER A 59 5.59 -4.09 12.38
CA SER A 59 5.60 -2.71 12.84
C SER A 59 6.67 -2.52 13.92
N GLY A 60 7.39 -1.42 13.85
CA GLY A 60 8.42 -1.11 14.83
C GLY A 60 9.74 -1.88 14.65
N SER A 61 10.00 -2.50 13.49
CA SER A 61 11.12 -3.43 13.32
C SER A 61 12.30 -2.92 12.50
N VAL A 62 12.23 -1.73 11.89
CA VAL A 62 13.36 -1.21 11.10
C VAL A 62 14.54 -0.91 12.02
N PRO A 63 15.73 -1.48 11.74
CA PRO A 63 16.91 -1.23 12.56
C PRO A 63 17.30 0.26 12.61
N GLY A 64 17.66 0.73 13.80
CA GLY A 64 18.16 2.08 13.99
C GLY A 64 17.11 3.19 13.99
N PHE A 65 15.83 2.88 13.81
CA PHE A 65 14.76 3.86 13.92
C PHE A 65 14.17 3.90 15.34
N ASP A 66 13.97 5.09 15.86
CA ASP A 66 13.37 5.32 17.18
C ASP A 66 11.83 5.41 17.06
N TYR A 67 11.18 4.26 17.14
CA TYR A 67 9.72 4.17 17.11
C TYR A 67 9.07 4.63 18.41
N SER A 68 7.82 5.05 18.33
CA SER A 68 6.96 5.12 19.50
C SER A 68 6.74 3.75 20.13
N ASP A 69 6.49 3.70 21.42
CA ASP A 69 6.10 2.45 22.10
C ASP A 69 4.82 1.87 21.49
N ALA A 70 3.89 2.72 21.09
CA ALA A 70 2.67 2.32 20.42
C ALA A 70 2.95 1.52 19.12
N ASN A 71 3.90 1.97 18.30
CA ASN A 71 4.30 1.23 17.09
C ASN A 71 4.99 -0.10 17.43
N LYS A 72 5.95 -0.08 18.37
CA LYS A 72 6.66 -1.29 18.79
C LYS A 72 5.73 -2.37 19.32
N ASN A 73 4.71 -1.95 20.07
CA ASN A 73 3.79 -2.85 20.78
C ASN A 73 2.49 -3.11 20.01
N SER A 74 2.33 -2.57 18.80
CA SER A 74 1.09 -2.71 18.03
C SER A 74 0.79 -4.13 17.59
N GLY A 75 1.80 -4.98 17.45
CA GLY A 75 1.65 -6.35 16.93
C GLY A 75 1.28 -6.43 15.45
N ILE A 76 1.31 -5.32 14.74
CA ILE A 76 0.93 -5.26 13.33
C ILE A 76 2.02 -5.88 12.46
N VAL A 77 1.62 -6.73 11.54
CA VAL A 77 2.39 -7.13 10.36
C VAL A 77 1.80 -6.41 9.16
N TRP A 78 2.59 -5.59 8.50
CA TRP A 78 2.12 -4.80 7.38
C TRP A 78 1.79 -5.68 6.18
N GLY A 79 0.68 -5.41 5.56
CA GLY A 79 0.20 -5.99 4.33
C GLY A 79 -0.82 -5.03 3.71
N GLU A 80 -1.39 -5.40 2.58
CA GLU A 80 -2.27 -4.51 1.82
C GLU A 80 -3.43 -3.97 2.66
N ALA A 81 -4.20 -4.83 3.32
CA ALA A 81 -5.38 -4.41 4.07
C ALA A 81 -5.02 -3.49 5.25
N LYS A 82 -4.00 -3.84 6.03
CA LYS A 82 -3.58 -3.05 7.18
C LYS A 82 -2.93 -1.74 6.78
N PHE A 83 -2.13 -1.74 5.71
CA PHE A 83 -1.57 -0.50 5.16
C PHE A 83 -2.67 0.47 4.72
N LYS A 84 -3.66 -0.01 3.99
CA LYS A 84 -4.78 0.80 3.50
C LYS A 84 -5.61 1.39 4.65
N GLU A 85 -5.83 0.61 5.68
CA GLU A 85 -6.49 1.09 6.90
C GLU A 85 -5.66 2.18 7.60
N TYR A 86 -4.37 1.93 7.79
CA TYR A 86 -3.46 2.83 8.49
C TYR A 86 -3.29 4.17 7.77
N ILE A 87 -3.11 4.15 6.45
CA ILE A 87 -2.84 5.37 5.69
C ILE A 87 -4.05 6.33 5.64
N LYS A 88 -5.24 5.84 5.91
CA LYS A 88 -6.45 6.66 6.05
C LYS A 88 -6.45 7.46 7.34
N ASP A 89 -5.98 6.85 8.43
CA ASP A 89 -5.98 7.43 9.77
C ASP A 89 -4.90 6.79 10.65
N PRO A 90 -3.65 7.25 10.56
CA PRO A 90 -2.56 6.66 11.34
C PRO A 90 -2.82 6.68 12.86
N ARG A 91 -3.33 7.77 13.37
CA ARG A 91 -3.59 7.91 14.82
C ARG A 91 -4.77 7.08 15.30
N GLY A 92 -5.74 6.84 14.45
CA GLY A 92 -6.87 5.97 14.76
C GLY A 92 -6.47 4.50 14.83
N VAL A 93 -5.55 4.07 13.97
CA VAL A 93 -5.06 2.68 13.93
C VAL A 93 -4.01 2.41 14.99
N ILE A 94 -3.06 3.32 15.18
CA ILE A 94 -2.02 3.24 16.22
C ILE A 94 -2.08 4.51 17.09
N PRO A 95 -2.96 4.54 18.11
CA PRO A 95 -2.98 5.65 19.05
C PRO A 95 -1.62 5.79 19.75
N GLY A 96 -1.06 6.99 19.74
CA GLY A 96 0.28 7.26 20.26
C GLY A 96 1.42 7.14 19.25
N THR A 97 1.11 6.86 17.97
CA THR A 97 2.12 6.90 16.91
C THR A 97 2.79 8.28 16.81
N LYS A 98 4.10 8.27 16.52
CA LYS A 98 4.85 9.50 16.21
C LYS A 98 4.57 10.04 14.79
N MET A 99 3.92 9.26 13.94
CA MET A 99 3.62 9.65 12.56
C MET A 99 2.54 10.74 12.54
N ILE A 100 2.96 11.95 12.17
CA ILE A 100 2.07 13.11 12.02
C ILE A 100 1.67 13.20 10.55
N PHE A 101 0.53 12.59 10.21
CA PHE A 101 -0.01 12.56 8.87
C PHE A 101 -1.54 12.53 8.93
N ALA A 102 -2.19 13.44 8.20
CA ALA A 102 -3.65 13.56 8.25
C ALA A 102 -4.38 12.38 7.61
N GLY A 103 -3.71 11.66 6.72
CA GLY A 103 -4.26 10.52 6.02
C GLY A 103 -4.69 10.83 4.58
N ILE A 104 -4.79 9.76 3.79
CA ILE A 104 -5.31 9.77 2.43
C ILE A 104 -6.67 9.08 2.46
N LYS A 105 -7.71 9.73 1.94
CA LYS A 105 -9.10 9.22 1.98
C LYS A 105 -9.57 8.64 0.65
N ASN A 106 -8.92 9.00 -0.47
CA ASN A 106 -9.29 8.49 -1.79
C ASN A 106 -8.81 7.05 -1.97
N GLU A 107 -9.76 6.13 -2.17
CA GLU A 107 -9.47 4.70 -2.28
C GLU A 107 -8.57 4.36 -3.48
N ASN A 108 -8.76 5.02 -4.62
CA ASN A 108 -7.93 4.78 -5.81
C ASN A 108 -6.49 5.23 -5.57
N GLU A 109 -6.30 6.38 -4.93
CA GLU A 109 -4.96 6.87 -4.55
C GLU A 109 -4.27 5.91 -3.57
N ILE A 110 -5.01 5.39 -2.59
CA ILE A 110 -4.48 4.42 -1.63
C ILE A 110 -4.06 3.13 -2.33
N ASN A 111 -4.88 2.64 -3.26
CA ASN A 111 -4.56 1.46 -4.05
C ASN A 111 -3.30 1.64 -4.89
N ASP A 112 -3.17 2.78 -5.55
CA ASP A 112 -2.00 3.11 -6.37
C ASP A 112 -0.74 3.25 -5.49
N LEU A 113 -0.86 3.91 -4.34
CA LEU A 113 0.23 4.05 -3.38
C LEU A 113 0.72 2.68 -2.87
N TRP A 114 -0.19 1.78 -2.53
CA TRP A 114 0.18 0.42 -2.14
C TRP A 114 0.91 -0.31 -3.26
N ALA A 115 0.43 -0.21 -4.49
CA ALA A 115 1.10 -0.82 -5.65
C ALA A 115 2.54 -0.34 -5.78
N TYR A 116 2.79 0.94 -5.53
CA TYR A 116 4.15 1.50 -5.56
C TYR A 116 5.02 1.01 -4.40
N VAL A 117 4.58 1.16 -3.16
CA VAL A 117 5.42 0.83 -1.99
C VAL A 117 5.65 -0.67 -1.82
N SER A 118 4.67 -1.50 -2.17
CA SER A 118 4.76 -2.95 -2.00
C SER A 118 5.69 -3.65 -3.00
N GLN A 119 6.11 -2.97 -4.06
CA GLN A 119 7.03 -3.55 -5.04
C GLN A 119 8.48 -3.64 -4.57
N PHE A 120 8.85 -2.95 -3.50
CA PHE A 120 10.23 -2.92 -3.01
C PHE A 120 10.53 -4.08 -2.05
N ASN A 121 11.63 -4.78 -2.30
CA ASN A 121 12.22 -5.72 -1.36
C ASN A 121 12.89 -4.98 -0.19
N ALA A 122 13.26 -5.71 0.87
CA ALA A 122 13.93 -5.13 2.03
C ALA A 122 15.29 -4.47 1.70
N ASP A 123 15.95 -4.92 0.63
CA ASP A 123 17.21 -4.34 0.12
C ASP A 123 17.02 -3.13 -0.80
N GLY A 124 15.78 -2.73 -1.05
CA GLY A 124 15.44 -1.61 -1.93
C GLY A 124 15.29 -1.95 -3.41
N SER A 125 15.58 -3.19 -3.81
CA SER A 125 15.34 -3.64 -5.19
C SER A 125 13.86 -3.84 -5.48
N ILE A 126 13.49 -3.76 -6.76
CA ILE A 126 12.14 -4.05 -7.20
C ILE A 126 11.92 -5.57 -7.27
N LYS A 127 10.78 -6.03 -6.76
CA LYS A 127 10.37 -7.44 -6.85
C LYS A 127 10.27 -7.87 -8.30
N LYS A 128 10.83 -9.03 -8.61
CA LYS A 128 10.66 -9.65 -9.94
C LYS A 128 9.19 -10.09 -10.11
N LYS A 129 8.65 -9.83 -11.30
CA LYS A 129 7.34 -10.34 -11.70
C LYS A 129 7.41 -11.83 -12.02
#